data_61ec2f2a7b60035b9b0f47978e3fcf98
#
_entry.id   61ec2f2a7b60035b9b0f47978e3fcf98
#
_cell.length_a   1.000
_cell.length_b   1.000
_cell.length_c   1.000
_cell.angle_alpha   90.00
_cell.angle_beta   90.00
_cell.angle_gamma   90.00
#
_symmetry.space_group_name_H-M   'P 1'
#
loop_
_entity.id
_entity.type
_entity.pdbx_description
1 polymer ?
#
loop_
_entity_poly.entity_id
_entity_poly.type
_entity_poly.pdbx_seq_one_letter_code
_entity_poly.pdbx_strand_id
1 'polypeptide(L)'
;MPKRSDIKKILILGAGPIVIGQACEFDYSGVQACKALKEEGYSVVLVNSNVATIMTDPEMADATYIEPINYKIVEKIIKIEKPDAILPTMGGQTALNCALDLDRLGILKKYKVEMIGASKKAIDLAEDRAQFKQAMKEIDLDSAKSFIVHDINQAIEKQKEIGFPIIIRPSFTLGGSGGGIAYNMEEFIEISTRGLDVSPTTEILLEESLLGWKEYEMEVVRDSKDNCIIICSIENFDPMGVHTGDSITVAPAQTLTDKEYQIMRNASISILRKIGVDTGGSNVQFAVNPKDGKLVVIEMNPRVSRSSALASKATGFPIAKIAAKLAVGYSLDELQNEITGGATPASFEPTIDYVVTKIPRFAFEKFPDANNRLTTQMKSVGEVMSIGRNFQESLQKALSSLELDINGLDDIEEFKNLDTSNFEYELKEPGPSRILFVAEAFRKGYSVNEVYAISSIDPWFLNQILILVDIEKEISNKKINDISSKELLFYKKKGFTDLKISSLINVTQHKVR
;
A
#
# COMPACT_ATOMS: atom_id res chain seq x y z
N MET A 1 31.28 -5.80 17.10
CA MET A 1 30.21 -4.82 16.81
C MET A 1 29.90 -4.93 15.33
N PRO A 2 28.66 -5.15 14.94
CA PRO A 2 28.27 -5.44 13.56
C PRO A 2 28.31 -4.22 12.64
N LYS A 3 28.35 -3.03 13.22
CA LYS A 3 28.36 -1.74 12.52
C LYS A 3 29.54 -1.60 11.56
N ARG A 4 29.26 -1.19 10.32
CA ARG A 4 30.28 -0.92 9.29
C ARG A 4 31.15 0.28 9.68
N SER A 5 32.42 0.01 10.02
CA SER A 5 33.39 1.05 10.42
C SER A 5 34.10 1.72 9.23
N ASP A 6 33.97 1.15 8.04
CA ASP A 6 34.50 1.66 6.78
C ASP A 6 33.62 2.81 6.20
N ILE A 7 32.33 2.89 6.60
CA ILE A 7 31.42 3.98 6.29
C ILE A 7 31.46 5.01 7.43
N LYS A 8 31.54 6.29 7.11
CA LYS A 8 31.49 7.40 8.07
C LYS A 8 30.40 8.41 7.72
N LYS A 9 30.18 8.66 6.43
CA LYS A 9 29.22 9.64 5.93
C LYS A 9 28.27 8.99 4.91
N ILE A 10 26.98 9.18 5.11
CA ILE A 10 25.92 8.58 4.29
C ILE A 10 25.06 9.68 3.68
N LEU A 11 24.84 9.63 2.37
CA LEU A 11 23.91 10.48 1.66
C LEU A 11 22.54 9.77 1.53
N ILE A 12 21.51 10.35 2.12
CA ILE A 12 20.11 9.88 2.00
C ILE A 12 19.43 10.65 0.87
N LEU A 13 18.80 9.93 -0.05
CA LEU A 13 17.93 10.51 -1.07
C LEU A 13 16.49 10.54 -0.55
N GLY A 14 15.91 11.72 -0.51
CA GLY A 14 14.52 11.94 -0.12
C GLY A 14 13.53 11.59 -1.26
N ALA A 15 12.26 11.88 -1.03
CA ALA A 15 11.16 11.51 -1.92
C ALA A 15 10.79 12.58 -2.96
N GLY A 16 11.34 13.78 -2.84
CA GLY A 16 10.95 14.90 -3.69
C GLY A 16 9.67 15.59 -3.18
N PRO A 17 8.89 16.22 -4.07
CA PRO A 17 7.62 16.84 -3.71
C PRO A 17 6.61 15.78 -3.25
N ILE A 18 5.67 16.18 -2.37
CA ILE A 18 4.52 15.33 -2.03
C ILE A 18 3.57 15.33 -3.22
N VAL A 19 3.35 14.15 -3.78
CA VAL A 19 2.46 13.90 -4.92
C VAL A 19 1.57 12.69 -4.62
N ILE A 20 0.48 12.54 -5.37
CA ILE A 20 -0.35 11.34 -5.30
C ILE A 20 0.53 10.11 -5.61
N GLY A 21 0.54 9.14 -4.72
CA GLY A 21 1.38 7.93 -4.83
C GLY A 21 2.72 8.00 -4.11
N GLN A 22 3.23 9.18 -3.75
CA GLN A 22 4.50 9.36 -3.03
C GLN A 22 4.39 10.55 -2.07
N ALA A 23 3.75 10.32 -0.91
CA ALA A 23 3.36 11.36 0.04
C ALA A 23 4.18 11.33 1.35
N CYS A 24 3.56 11.72 2.46
CA CYS A 24 4.22 11.93 3.75
C CYS A 24 4.82 10.65 4.39
N GLU A 25 4.43 9.47 3.93
CA GLU A 25 4.97 8.19 4.40
C GLU A 25 6.48 8.06 4.11
N PHE A 26 6.93 8.66 3.01
CA PHE A 26 8.36 8.69 2.67
C PHE A 26 9.13 9.76 3.46
N ASP A 27 8.46 10.86 3.84
CA ASP A 27 9.03 11.81 4.81
C ASP A 27 9.29 11.11 6.14
N TYR A 28 8.30 10.38 6.68
CA TYR A 28 8.47 9.55 7.87
C TYR A 28 9.64 8.58 7.73
N SER A 29 9.75 7.86 6.62
CA SER A 29 10.83 6.88 6.39
C SER A 29 12.20 7.54 6.36
N GLY A 30 12.33 8.69 5.68
CA GLY A 30 13.56 9.48 5.65
C GLY A 30 13.98 10.01 7.01
N VAL A 31 13.02 10.52 7.80
CA VAL A 31 13.27 10.98 9.19
C VAL A 31 13.77 9.83 10.05
N GLN A 32 13.13 8.65 9.98
CA GLN A 32 13.54 7.49 10.77
C GLN A 32 14.95 7.01 10.39
N ALA A 33 15.30 7.05 9.10
CA ALA A 33 16.64 6.71 8.64
C ALA A 33 17.68 7.72 9.14
N CYS A 34 17.42 9.04 9.04
CA CYS A 34 18.32 10.07 9.57
C CYS A 34 18.59 9.85 11.06
N LYS A 35 17.53 9.66 11.85
CA LYS A 35 17.65 9.43 13.31
C LYS A 35 18.46 8.15 13.60
N ALA A 36 18.10 7.03 12.96
CA ALA A 36 18.78 5.76 13.18
C ALA A 36 20.27 5.81 12.87
N LEU A 37 20.65 6.46 11.76
CA LEU A 37 22.06 6.54 11.35
C LEU A 37 22.85 7.52 12.24
N LYS A 38 22.26 8.65 12.65
CA LYS A 38 22.88 9.57 13.62
C LYS A 38 23.04 8.92 15.01
N GLU A 39 22.06 8.16 15.50
CA GLU A 39 22.18 7.37 16.74
C GLU A 39 23.36 6.41 16.69
N GLU A 40 23.63 5.83 15.51
CA GLU A 40 24.79 4.96 15.29
C GLU A 40 26.11 5.74 15.07
N GLY A 41 26.08 7.08 15.08
CA GLY A 41 27.27 7.94 14.97
C GLY A 41 27.79 8.11 13.54
N TYR A 42 26.97 7.91 12.52
CA TYR A 42 27.27 8.29 11.15
C TYR A 42 26.98 9.78 10.93
N SER A 43 27.78 10.42 10.07
CA SER A 43 27.42 11.72 9.52
C SER A 43 26.40 11.54 8.40
N VAL A 44 25.29 12.27 8.48
CA VAL A 44 24.15 12.14 7.55
C VAL A 44 24.04 13.40 6.70
N VAL A 45 24.05 13.21 5.39
CA VAL A 45 23.71 14.23 4.40
C VAL A 45 22.36 13.88 3.80
N LEU A 46 21.46 14.84 3.69
CA LEU A 46 20.14 14.65 3.09
C LEU A 46 19.95 15.55 1.88
N VAL A 47 19.36 15.04 0.82
CA VAL A 47 18.82 15.85 -0.28
C VAL A 47 17.33 15.58 -0.44
N ASN A 48 16.52 16.62 -0.41
CA ASN A 48 15.09 16.58 -0.71
C ASN A 48 14.63 17.92 -1.27
N SER A 49 13.77 17.93 -2.29
CA SER A 49 13.32 19.16 -2.92
C SER A 49 12.17 19.85 -2.20
N ASN A 50 11.50 19.16 -1.28
CA ASN A 50 10.38 19.73 -0.53
C ASN A 50 10.86 20.27 0.82
N VAL A 51 10.79 21.59 0.99
CA VAL A 51 11.15 22.28 2.23
C VAL A 51 10.13 22.06 3.36
N ALA A 52 8.89 21.70 3.04
CA ALA A 52 7.80 21.53 4.00
C ALA A 52 7.71 20.10 4.56
N THR A 53 8.82 19.37 4.64
CA THR A 53 8.91 18.03 5.19
C THR A 53 9.73 18.03 6.49
N ILE A 54 9.42 17.09 7.39
CA ILE A 54 10.17 16.93 8.66
C ILE A 54 11.61 16.49 8.38
N MET A 55 11.83 15.65 7.34
CA MET A 55 13.20 15.19 7.02
C MET A 55 14.14 16.36 6.68
N THR A 56 13.63 17.48 6.16
CA THR A 56 14.42 18.66 5.82
C THR A 56 14.60 19.65 6.96
N ASP A 57 14.09 19.33 8.17
CA ASP A 57 14.39 20.10 9.37
C ASP A 57 15.91 20.13 9.60
N PRO A 58 16.49 21.30 9.93
CA PRO A 58 17.94 21.44 10.13
C PRO A 58 18.55 20.49 11.18
N GLU A 59 17.75 20.00 12.12
CA GLU A 59 18.23 19.08 13.17
C GLU A 59 18.28 17.60 12.70
N MET A 60 17.63 17.27 11.57
CA MET A 60 17.54 15.89 11.11
C MET A 60 18.84 15.35 10.53
N ALA A 61 19.55 16.13 9.73
CA ALA A 61 20.81 15.73 9.10
C ALA A 61 21.94 16.72 9.45
N ASP A 62 23.18 16.30 9.27
CA ASP A 62 24.34 17.18 9.49
C ASP A 62 24.52 18.19 8.35
N ALA A 63 24.03 17.84 7.15
CA ALA A 63 23.89 18.75 6.02
C ALA A 63 22.60 18.43 5.25
N THR A 64 21.79 19.46 4.99
CA THR A 64 20.52 19.33 4.26
C THR A 64 20.55 20.17 2.99
N TYR A 65 20.27 19.55 1.86
CA TYR A 65 20.18 20.17 0.55
C TYR A 65 18.72 20.22 0.08
N ILE A 66 18.16 21.41 -0.03
CA ILE A 66 16.82 21.62 -0.61
C ILE A 66 16.99 21.80 -2.12
N GLU A 67 17.12 20.69 -2.81
CA GLU A 67 17.51 20.64 -4.22
C GLU A 67 16.75 19.55 -4.98
N PRO A 68 16.58 19.67 -6.30
CA PRO A 68 15.98 18.62 -7.12
C PRO A 68 16.73 17.29 -7.04
N ILE A 69 15.98 16.18 -6.88
CA ILE A 69 16.55 14.84 -6.81
C ILE A 69 16.76 14.33 -8.24
N ASN A 70 17.90 14.62 -8.81
CA ASN A 70 18.36 14.10 -10.09
C ASN A 70 19.88 13.91 -10.09
N TYR A 71 20.38 13.06 -10.99
CA TYR A 71 21.80 12.71 -11.03
C TYR A 71 22.75 13.91 -11.15
N LYS A 72 22.35 14.99 -11.87
CA LYS A 72 23.21 16.19 -12.07
C LYS A 72 23.43 16.98 -10.77
N ILE A 73 22.39 17.13 -9.98
CA ILE A 73 22.46 17.84 -8.71
C ILE A 73 23.11 16.95 -7.66
N VAL A 74 22.70 15.67 -7.60
CA VAL A 74 23.25 14.74 -6.61
C VAL A 74 24.75 14.50 -6.86
N GLU A 75 25.24 14.47 -8.12
CA GLU A 75 26.69 14.45 -8.40
C GLU A 75 27.42 15.65 -7.80
N LYS A 76 26.84 16.86 -7.87
CA LYS A 76 27.45 18.05 -7.26
C LYS A 76 27.53 17.93 -5.73
N ILE A 77 26.48 17.42 -5.11
CA ILE A 77 26.43 17.17 -3.66
C ILE A 77 27.49 16.11 -3.28
N ILE A 78 27.56 14.99 -4.00
CA ILE A 78 28.59 13.96 -3.79
C ILE A 78 30.00 14.55 -3.89
N LYS A 79 30.25 15.45 -4.83
CA LYS A 79 31.56 16.09 -5.00
C LYS A 79 31.93 16.97 -3.80
N ILE A 80 30.96 17.67 -3.21
CA ILE A 80 31.14 18.57 -2.06
C ILE A 80 31.28 17.76 -0.78
N GLU A 81 30.31 16.88 -0.51
CA GLU A 81 30.18 16.16 0.76
C GLU A 81 31.03 14.91 0.87
N LYS A 82 31.40 14.30 -0.26
CA LYS A 82 32.22 13.09 -0.35
C LYS A 82 31.68 11.96 0.57
N PRO A 83 30.41 11.57 0.43
CA PRO A 83 29.86 10.49 1.23
C PRO A 83 30.53 9.16 0.86
N ASP A 84 30.64 8.24 1.81
CA ASP A 84 31.12 6.89 1.58
C ASP A 84 30.03 6.02 0.95
N ALA A 85 28.76 6.29 1.31
CA ALA A 85 27.61 5.53 0.85
C ALA A 85 26.40 6.42 0.52
N ILE A 86 25.51 5.87 -0.34
CA ILE A 86 24.20 6.45 -0.67
C ILE A 86 23.09 5.48 -0.29
N LEU A 87 22.05 5.97 0.40
CA LEU A 87 20.88 5.22 0.82
C LEU A 87 19.63 5.70 0.06
N PRO A 88 19.20 5.03 -1.03
CA PRO A 88 18.07 5.45 -1.84
C PRO A 88 16.74 4.81 -1.42
N THR A 89 16.75 3.78 -0.58
CA THR A 89 15.57 2.94 -0.30
C THR A 89 14.52 3.59 0.60
N MET A 90 14.76 4.82 1.06
CA MET A 90 13.84 5.59 1.93
C MET A 90 13.00 6.63 1.19
N GLY A 91 13.38 7.00 -0.03
CA GLY A 91 12.78 8.11 -0.79
C GLY A 91 11.87 7.67 -1.94
N GLY A 92 11.32 6.46 -1.89
CA GLY A 92 10.41 5.94 -2.91
C GLY A 92 11.05 5.78 -4.28
N GLN A 93 10.22 5.81 -5.32
CA GLN A 93 10.67 5.59 -6.71
C GLN A 93 11.61 6.68 -7.21
N THR A 94 11.37 7.94 -6.79
CA THR A 94 12.24 9.06 -7.17
C THR A 94 13.69 8.83 -6.76
N ALA A 95 13.91 8.39 -5.52
CA ALA A 95 15.24 8.11 -5.01
C ALA A 95 15.90 6.91 -5.69
N LEU A 96 15.15 5.82 -5.92
CA LEU A 96 15.67 4.64 -6.62
C LEU A 96 16.10 4.98 -8.04
N ASN A 97 15.26 5.66 -8.80
CA ASN A 97 15.57 6.06 -10.19
C ASN A 97 16.83 6.93 -10.24
N CYS A 98 16.94 7.91 -9.34
CA CYS A 98 18.14 8.76 -9.26
C CYS A 98 19.41 7.93 -8.94
N ALA A 99 19.33 6.98 -8.02
CA ALA A 99 20.46 6.12 -7.67
C ALA A 99 20.87 5.20 -8.83
N LEU A 100 19.91 4.64 -9.57
CA LEU A 100 20.18 3.85 -10.77
C LEU A 100 20.85 4.69 -11.87
N ASP A 101 20.40 5.93 -12.08
CA ASP A 101 21.04 6.84 -13.03
C ASP A 101 22.47 7.18 -12.63
N LEU A 102 22.73 7.45 -11.34
CA LEU A 102 24.08 7.69 -10.83
C LEU A 102 25.00 6.49 -11.05
N ASP A 103 24.49 5.27 -10.89
CA ASP A 103 25.27 4.05 -11.12
C ASP A 103 25.51 3.82 -12.63
N ARG A 104 24.46 3.89 -13.46
CA ARG A 104 24.53 3.70 -14.92
C ARG A 104 25.50 4.68 -15.59
N LEU A 105 25.54 5.92 -15.11
CA LEU A 105 26.47 6.95 -15.58
C LEU A 105 27.88 6.83 -15.00
N GLY A 106 28.13 5.84 -14.14
CA GLY A 106 29.43 5.60 -13.54
C GLY A 106 29.83 6.61 -12.45
N ILE A 107 28.89 7.46 -12.01
CA ILE A 107 29.15 8.53 -11.03
C ILE A 107 29.52 7.93 -9.67
N LEU A 108 28.77 6.91 -9.20
CA LEU A 108 29.05 6.23 -7.93
C LEU A 108 30.47 5.64 -7.94
N LYS A 109 30.85 4.96 -9.02
CA LYS A 109 32.20 4.40 -9.20
C LYS A 109 33.28 5.48 -9.24
N LYS A 110 33.03 6.60 -9.94
CA LYS A 110 33.96 7.73 -10.06
C LYS A 110 34.33 8.33 -8.71
N TYR A 111 33.35 8.46 -7.81
CA TYR A 111 33.53 9.07 -6.49
C TYR A 111 33.70 8.03 -5.37
N LYS A 112 33.71 6.72 -5.68
CA LYS A 112 33.82 5.61 -4.73
C LYS A 112 32.71 5.61 -3.69
N VAL A 113 31.48 5.92 -4.10
CA VAL A 113 30.28 5.88 -3.25
C VAL A 113 29.60 4.52 -3.39
N GLU A 114 29.37 3.86 -2.28
CA GLU A 114 28.66 2.57 -2.26
C GLU A 114 27.13 2.78 -2.18
N MET A 115 26.35 2.04 -2.95
CA MET A 115 24.89 1.98 -2.81
C MET A 115 24.54 0.96 -1.72
N ILE A 116 23.90 1.40 -0.63
CA ILE A 116 23.47 0.56 0.49
C ILE A 116 21.94 0.49 0.59
N GLY A 117 21.40 -0.49 1.34
CA GLY A 117 19.97 -0.72 1.52
C GLY A 117 19.34 -1.60 0.44
N ALA A 118 19.76 -1.49 -0.81
CA ALA A 118 19.46 -2.44 -1.89
C ALA A 118 20.55 -2.38 -2.96
N SER A 119 20.91 -3.52 -3.51
CA SER A 119 21.86 -3.56 -4.63
C SER A 119 21.19 -3.17 -5.93
N LYS A 120 21.96 -2.60 -6.87
CA LYS A 120 21.44 -2.33 -8.24
C LYS A 120 20.79 -3.56 -8.85
N LYS A 121 21.43 -4.74 -8.72
CA LYS A 121 20.89 -5.99 -9.25
C LYS A 121 19.52 -6.33 -8.67
N ALA A 122 19.34 -6.14 -7.37
CA ALA A 122 18.06 -6.39 -6.71
C ALA A 122 16.99 -5.40 -7.20
N ILE A 123 17.34 -4.13 -7.38
CA ILE A 123 16.43 -3.11 -7.88
C ILE A 123 16.05 -3.41 -9.34
N ASP A 124 17.02 -3.64 -10.23
CA ASP A 124 16.75 -3.96 -11.64
C ASP A 124 15.87 -5.22 -11.76
N LEU A 125 16.15 -6.28 -10.98
CA LEU A 125 15.39 -7.53 -11.01
C LEU A 125 13.96 -7.39 -10.48
N ALA A 126 13.73 -6.51 -9.51
CA ALA A 126 12.40 -6.27 -8.95
C ALA A 126 11.55 -5.33 -9.82
N GLU A 127 12.17 -4.31 -10.44
CA GLU A 127 11.45 -3.26 -11.18
C GLU A 127 11.23 -3.62 -12.66
N ASP A 128 12.11 -4.45 -13.25
CA ASP A 128 11.94 -4.94 -14.61
C ASP A 128 10.94 -6.11 -14.63
N ARG A 129 9.78 -5.91 -15.21
CA ARG A 129 8.68 -6.89 -15.21
C ARG A 129 9.03 -8.22 -15.85
N ALA A 130 9.81 -8.20 -16.93
CA ALA A 130 10.21 -9.43 -17.63
C ALA A 130 11.19 -10.24 -16.77
N GLN A 131 12.18 -9.56 -16.17
CA GLN A 131 13.12 -10.20 -15.27
C GLN A 131 12.44 -10.68 -13.99
N PHE A 132 11.53 -9.88 -13.41
CA PHE A 132 10.75 -10.26 -12.24
C PHE A 132 9.93 -11.53 -12.51
N LYS A 133 9.17 -11.56 -13.61
CA LYS A 133 8.38 -12.72 -14.01
C LYS A 133 9.24 -13.98 -14.21
N GLN A 134 10.39 -13.83 -14.86
CA GLN A 134 11.33 -14.95 -15.02
C GLN A 134 11.86 -15.43 -13.66
N ALA A 135 12.20 -14.49 -12.77
CA ALA A 135 12.63 -14.82 -11.41
C ALA A 135 11.56 -15.57 -10.61
N MET A 136 10.28 -15.16 -10.72
CA MET A 136 9.17 -15.88 -10.08
C MET A 136 9.02 -17.30 -10.60
N LYS A 137 9.08 -17.47 -11.92
CA LYS A 137 9.04 -18.80 -12.54
C LYS A 137 10.19 -19.72 -12.07
N GLU A 138 11.38 -19.20 -11.83
CA GLU A 138 12.54 -19.96 -11.36
C GLU A 138 12.42 -20.44 -9.89
N ILE A 139 11.45 -19.92 -9.15
CA ILE A 139 11.13 -20.35 -7.77
C ILE A 139 9.72 -20.95 -7.67
N ASP A 140 9.17 -21.42 -8.79
CA ASP A 140 7.88 -22.07 -8.90
C ASP A 140 6.70 -21.23 -8.37
N LEU A 141 6.76 -19.90 -8.54
CA LEU A 141 5.66 -19.00 -8.24
C LEU A 141 4.98 -18.50 -9.51
N ASP A 142 3.65 -18.54 -9.51
CA ASP A 142 2.84 -18.04 -10.60
C ASP A 142 2.80 -16.49 -10.59
N SER A 143 2.82 -15.90 -11.78
CA SER A 143 2.49 -14.51 -12.03
C SER A 143 1.43 -14.43 -13.13
N ALA A 144 0.77 -13.28 -13.26
CA ALA A 144 -0.23 -13.06 -14.30
C ALA A 144 0.33 -13.39 -15.70
N LYS A 145 -0.47 -14.10 -16.53
CA LYS A 145 -0.07 -14.40 -17.90
C LYS A 145 0.10 -13.12 -18.67
N SER A 146 1.26 -12.91 -19.27
CA SER A 146 1.55 -11.66 -19.95
C SER A 146 2.48 -11.85 -21.15
N PHE A 147 2.41 -10.90 -22.10
CA PHE A 147 3.24 -10.86 -23.28
C PHE A 147 3.69 -9.42 -23.55
N ILE A 148 4.95 -9.27 -23.90
CA ILE A 148 5.49 -8.00 -24.43
C ILE A 148 5.28 -8.01 -25.94
N VAL A 149 4.76 -6.91 -26.49
CA VAL A 149 4.53 -6.75 -27.93
C VAL A 149 4.95 -5.35 -28.37
N HIS A 150 5.40 -5.27 -29.63
CA HIS A 150 5.96 -4.04 -30.21
C HIS A 150 5.12 -3.46 -31.37
N ASP A 151 4.08 -4.16 -31.77
CA ASP A 151 3.14 -3.71 -32.79
C ASP A 151 1.73 -4.27 -32.57
N ILE A 152 0.76 -3.66 -33.25
CA ILE A 152 -0.65 -4.01 -33.07
C ILE A 152 -0.99 -5.42 -33.56
N ASN A 153 -0.27 -5.95 -34.59
CA ASN A 153 -0.56 -7.28 -35.12
C ASN A 153 -0.13 -8.36 -34.10
N GLN A 154 1.06 -8.21 -33.51
CA GLN A 154 1.50 -9.05 -32.39
C GLN A 154 0.53 -8.96 -31.22
N ALA A 155 0.03 -7.75 -30.91
CA ALA A 155 -0.93 -7.54 -29.83
C ALA A 155 -2.22 -8.35 -30.08
N ILE A 156 -2.79 -8.28 -31.28
CA ILE A 156 -4.00 -9.02 -31.67
C ILE A 156 -3.77 -10.54 -31.61
N GLU A 157 -2.60 -11.01 -31.99
CA GLU A 157 -2.26 -12.43 -31.89
C GLU A 157 -2.24 -12.89 -30.42
N LYS A 158 -1.54 -12.14 -29.55
CA LYS A 158 -1.39 -12.49 -28.13
C LYS A 158 -2.68 -12.30 -27.31
N GLN A 159 -3.54 -11.38 -27.72
CA GLN A 159 -4.86 -11.22 -27.13
C GLN A 159 -5.68 -12.51 -27.19
N LYS A 160 -5.61 -13.28 -28.30
CA LYS A 160 -6.31 -14.58 -28.43
C LYS A 160 -5.88 -15.62 -27.39
N GLU A 161 -4.63 -15.51 -26.91
CA GLU A 161 -4.11 -16.40 -25.87
C GLU A 161 -4.52 -15.98 -24.45
N ILE A 162 -4.77 -14.67 -24.24
CA ILE A 162 -5.13 -14.10 -22.92
C ILE A 162 -6.64 -14.08 -22.73
N GLY A 163 -7.39 -13.63 -23.75
CA GLY A 163 -8.84 -13.38 -23.65
C GLY A 163 -9.16 -11.96 -23.14
N PHE A 164 -10.43 -11.73 -22.82
CA PHE A 164 -10.93 -10.50 -22.19
C PHE A 164 -11.48 -10.78 -20.79
N PRO A 165 -11.41 -9.78 -19.86
CA PRO A 165 -10.74 -8.50 -20.00
C PRO A 165 -9.23 -8.63 -20.01
N ILE A 166 -8.53 -7.68 -20.65
CA ILE A 166 -7.07 -7.65 -20.78
C ILE A 166 -6.51 -6.30 -20.33
N ILE A 167 -5.41 -6.33 -19.59
CA ILE A 167 -4.71 -5.13 -19.12
C ILE A 167 -3.61 -4.80 -20.14
N ILE A 168 -3.54 -3.53 -20.52
CA ILE A 168 -2.54 -3.00 -21.45
C ILE A 168 -1.72 -1.96 -20.70
N ARG A 169 -0.41 -2.14 -20.67
CA ARG A 169 0.51 -1.25 -19.94
C ARG A 169 1.68 -0.86 -20.83
N PRO A 170 1.80 0.41 -21.22
CA PRO A 170 2.97 0.89 -21.93
C PRO A 170 4.23 0.75 -21.07
N SER A 171 5.33 0.31 -21.69
CA SER A 171 6.62 0.22 -21.03
C SER A 171 7.25 1.60 -20.83
N PHE A 172 7.95 1.78 -19.72
CA PHE A 172 8.69 3.00 -19.36
C PHE A 172 7.85 4.28 -19.23
N THR A 173 6.54 4.16 -18.93
CA THR A 173 5.65 5.29 -18.63
C THR A 173 5.42 5.42 -17.12
N LEU A 174 5.25 6.67 -16.66
CA LEU A 174 4.95 6.95 -15.25
C LEU A 174 3.44 6.92 -14.98
N GLY A 175 3.05 6.33 -13.84
CA GLY A 175 1.69 6.42 -13.32
C GLY A 175 0.61 5.74 -14.17
N GLY A 176 0.97 4.75 -15.02
CA GLY A 176 0.01 4.04 -15.85
C GLY A 176 -0.49 4.84 -17.08
N SER A 177 0.22 5.92 -17.43
CA SER A 177 -0.12 6.76 -18.58
C SER A 177 -0.17 5.95 -19.87
N GLY A 178 -1.24 6.12 -20.67
CA GLY A 178 -1.46 5.43 -21.95
C GLY A 178 -1.96 3.99 -21.82
N GLY A 179 -1.98 3.42 -20.62
CA GLY A 179 -2.52 2.09 -20.34
C GLY A 179 -4.03 2.07 -20.11
N GLY A 180 -4.57 0.87 -19.95
CA GLY A 180 -5.99 0.69 -19.63
C GLY A 180 -6.39 -0.78 -19.58
N ILE A 181 -7.67 -1.01 -19.33
CA ILE A 181 -8.29 -2.33 -19.39
C ILE A 181 -9.24 -2.34 -20.57
N ALA A 182 -9.10 -3.35 -21.44
CA ALA A 182 -9.98 -3.56 -22.58
C ALA A 182 -10.92 -4.74 -22.30
N TYR A 183 -12.20 -4.53 -22.52
CA TYR A 183 -13.25 -5.54 -22.34
C TYR A 183 -13.70 -6.17 -23.68
N ASN A 184 -13.33 -5.54 -24.77
CA ASN A 184 -13.66 -5.97 -26.13
C ASN A 184 -12.54 -5.59 -27.10
N MET A 185 -12.67 -6.06 -28.36
CA MET A 185 -11.63 -5.87 -29.38
C MET A 185 -11.46 -4.41 -29.81
N GLU A 186 -12.52 -3.61 -29.81
CA GLU A 186 -12.48 -2.19 -30.19
C GLU A 186 -11.65 -1.39 -29.20
N GLU A 187 -11.99 -1.50 -27.91
CA GLU A 187 -11.22 -0.90 -26.80
C GLU A 187 -9.76 -1.39 -26.81
N PHE A 188 -9.56 -2.69 -27.07
CA PHE A 188 -8.23 -3.29 -27.10
C PHE A 188 -7.34 -2.64 -28.17
N ILE A 189 -7.85 -2.46 -29.39
CA ILE A 189 -7.10 -1.83 -30.48
C ILE A 189 -6.79 -0.36 -30.16
N GLU A 190 -7.79 0.39 -29.67
CA GLU A 190 -7.61 1.80 -29.29
C GLU A 190 -6.53 1.97 -28.22
N ILE A 191 -6.66 1.25 -27.10
CA ILE A 191 -5.74 1.37 -25.96
C ILE A 191 -4.34 0.87 -26.34
N SER A 192 -4.24 -0.24 -27.10
CA SER A 192 -2.95 -0.78 -27.53
C SER A 192 -2.22 0.16 -28.47
N THR A 193 -2.92 0.75 -29.42
CA THR A 193 -2.33 1.74 -30.36
C THR A 193 -1.82 2.95 -29.60
N ARG A 194 -2.65 3.54 -28.75
CA ARG A 194 -2.25 4.67 -27.89
C ARG A 194 -1.07 4.31 -26.99
N GLY A 195 -1.07 3.10 -26.42
CA GLY A 195 0.01 2.61 -25.57
C GLY A 195 1.35 2.47 -26.28
N LEU A 196 1.34 1.95 -27.51
CA LEU A 196 2.53 1.84 -28.36
C LEU A 196 3.07 3.23 -28.74
N ASP A 197 2.19 4.19 -29.01
CA ASP A 197 2.58 5.57 -29.37
C ASP A 197 3.20 6.33 -28.18
N VAL A 198 2.69 6.12 -26.97
CA VAL A 198 3.16 6.79 -25.75
C VAL A 198 4.45 6.16 -25.21
N SER A 199 4.67 4.87 -25.44
CA SER A 199 5.87 4.18 -24.98
C SER A 199 7.13 4.68 -25.71
N PRO A 200 8.16 5.14 -24.98
CA PRO A 200 9.43 5.57 -25.60
C PRO A 200 10.15 4.47 -26.41
N THR A 201 9.84 3.21 -26.11
CA THR A 201 10.41 2.03 -26.77
C THR A 201 9.44 1.36 -27.75
N THR A 202 8.26 1.95 -28.00
CA THR A 202 7.19 1.36 -28.81
C THR A 202 6.88 -0.07 -28.33
N GLU A 203 6.64 -0.21 -27.02
CA GLU A 203 6.46 -1.49 -26.35
C GLU A 203 5.29 -1.41 -25.38
N ILE A 204 4.40 -2.40 -25.42
CA ILE A 204 3.35 -2.58 -24.42
C ILE A 204 3.39 -3.99 -23.83
N LEU A 205 3.06 -4.09 -22.54
CA LEU A 205 2.76 -5.33 -21.88
C LEU A 205 1.26 -5.60 -21.97
N LEU A 206 0.89 -6.76 -22.48
CA LEU A 206 -0.46 -7.31 -22.42
C LEU A 206 -0.51 -8.32 -21.26
N GLU A 207 -1.47 -8.16 -20.37
CA GLU A 207 -1.54 -8.99 -19.17
C GLU A 207 -2.98 -9.47 -18.93
N GLU A 208 -3.13 -10.73 -18.48
CA GLU A 208 -4.44 -11.24 -18.07
C GLU A 208 -5.00 -10.41 -16.92
N SER A 209 -6.30 -10.15 -16.97
CA SER A 209 -6.96 -9.39 -15.93
C SER A 209 -7.26 -10.27 -14.72
N LEU A 210 -6.87 -9.78 -13.56
CA LEU A 210 -7.20 -10.36 -12.27
C LEU A 210 -8.34 -9.60 -11.58
N LEU A 211 -9.16 -8.87 -12.35
CA LEU A 211 -10.32 -8.14 -11.81
C LEU A 211 -11.22 -9.07 -10.98
N GLY A 212 -11.62 -8.60 -9.82
CA GLY A 212 -12.46 -9.36 -8.89
C GLY A 212 -11.70 -10.40 -8.05
N TRP A 213 -10.37 -10.55 -8.21
CA TRP A 213 -9.57 -11.36 -7.31
C TRP A 213 -9.33 -10.61 -6.00
N LYS A 214 -9.08 -11.36 -4.93
CA LYS A 214 -8.70 -10.80 -3.62
C LYS A 214 -7.25 -10.31 -3.69
N GLU A 215 -6.95 -9.20 -3.02
CA GLU A 215 -5.61 -8.62 -2.98
C GLU A 215 -5.05 -8.60 -1.57
N TYR A 216 -3.80 -9.05 -1.45
CA TYR A 216 -3.06 -9.10 -0.20
C TYR A 216 -1.66 -8.53 -0.36
N GLU A 217 -1.14 -7.99 0.73
CA GLU A 217 0.23 -7.52 0.82
C GLU A 217 0.93 -8.13 2.03
N MET A 218 2.22 -8.43 1.87
CA MET A 218 3.11 -8.81 2.96
C MET A 218 4.21 -7.77 3.11
N GLU A 219 4.28 -7.16 4.28
CA GLU A 219 5.44 -6.34 4.66
C GLU A 219 6.49 -7.23 5.28
N VAL A 220 7.66 -7.25 4.66
CA VAL A 220 8.73 -8.23 4.96
C VAL A 220 10.03 -7.49 5.22
N VAL A 221 10.79 -7.95 6.21
CA VAL A 221 12.15 -7.47 6.45
C VAL A 221 13.11 -8.64 6.41
N ARG A 222 14.21 -8.48 5.68
CA ARG A 222 15.28 -9.48 5.58
C ARG A 222 16.65 -8.85 5.77
N ASP A 223 17.54 -9.54 6.49
CA ASP A 223 18.92 -9.13 6.71
C ASP A 223 19.93 -9.98 5.94
N SER A 224 21.22 -9.58 6.00
CA SER A 224 22.33 -10.25 5.32
C SER A 224 22.66 -11.65 5.86
N LYS A 225 22.17 -12.00 7.05
CA LYS A 225 22.28 -13.35 7.65
C LYS A 225 21.11 -14.26 7.30
N ASP A 226 20.22 -13.80 6.42
CA ASP A 226 19.00 -14.52 6.00
C ASP A 226 17.92 -14.64 7.11
N ASN A 227 17.99 -13.84 8.17
CA ASN A 227 16.83 -13.68 9.03
C ASN A 227 15.76 -12.94 8.23
N CYS A 228 14.59 -13.56 8.06
CA CYS A 228 13.51 -13.02 7.25
C CYS A 228 12.19 -13.14 8.02
N ILE A 229 11.52 -12.03 8.24
CA ILE A 229 10.31 -11.94 9.07
C ILE A 229 9.19 -11.20 8.33
N ILE A 230 7.96 -11.64 8.56
CA ILE A 230 6.75 -10.92 8.13
C ILE A 230 6.37 -9.94 9.23
N ILE A 231 6.38 -8.66 8.92
CA ILE A 231 5.98 -7.60 9.86
C ILE A 231 4.48 -7.53 9.97
N CYS A 232 3.79 -7.61 8.82
CA CYS A 232 2.34 -7.46 8.76
C CYS A 232 1.80 -8.10 7.48
N SER A 233 0.67 -8.79 7.60
CA SER A 233 -0.20 -9.13 6.47
C SER A 233 -1.28 -8.07 6.34
N ILE A 234 -1.55 -7.62 5.12
CA ILE A 234 -2.54 -6.59 4.81
C ILE A 234 -3.50 -7.16 3.77
N GLU A 235 -4.78 -6.87 3.92
CA GLU A 235 -5.82 -7.28 2.99
C GLU A 235 -6.60 -6.07 2.51
N ASN A 236 -6.87 -6.01 1.20
CA ASN A 236 -7.70 -5.00 0.59
C ASN A 236 -9.18 -5.38 0.71
N PHE A 237 -10.01 -4.42 1.09
CA PHE A 237 -11.46 -4.55 1.10
C PHE A 237 -12.03 -4.61 -0.32
N ASP A 238 -11.52 -3.76 -1.21
CA ASP A 238 -11.89 -3.77 -2.61
C ASP A 238 -11.14 -4.89 -3.34
N PRO A 239 -11.83 -5.60 -4.26
CA PRO A 239 -11.16 -6.58 -5.12
C PRO A 239 -10.18 -5.89 -6.07
N MET A 240 -9.29 -6.69 -6.68
CA MET A 240 -8.38 -6.25 -7.73
C MET A 240 -9.09 -5.41 -8.78
N GLY A 241 -8.47 -4.30 -9.16
CA GLY A 241 -9.00 -3.27 -10.07
C GLY A 241 -8.98 -1.88 -9.45
N VAL A 242 -8.94 -1.79 -8.13
CA VAL A 242 -8.69 -0.56 -7.36
C VAL A 242 -7.24 -0.57 -6.91
N HIS A 243 -6.54 0.56 -7.07
CA HIS A 243 -5.18 0.69 -6.56
C HIS A 243 -5.15 0.50 -5.03
N THR A 244 -4.22 -0.30 -4.50
CA THR A 244 -4.15 -0.60 -3.06
C THR A 244 -4.11 0.65 -2.16
N GLY A 245 -3.51 1.75 -2.64
CA GLY A 245 -3.54 3.04 -1.94
C GLY A 245 -4.93 3.67 -1.82
N ASP A 246 -5.84 3.35 -2.74
CA ASP A 246 -7.20 3.87 -2.82
C ASP A 246 -8.23 2.90 -2.22
N SER A 247 -7.84 1.66 -1.91
CA SER A 247 -8.68 0.69 -1.21
C SER A 247 -8.69 0.93 0.29
N ILE A 248 -9.78 0.56 0.95
CA ILE A 248 -9.78 0.32 2.40
C ILE A 248 -8.91 -0.90 2.65
N THR A 249 -7.94 -0.79 3.56
CA THR A 249 -7.05 -1.91 3.90
C THR A 249 -7.14 -2.29 5.36
N VAL A 250 -6.99 -3.57 5.63
CA VAL A 250 -7.13 -4.15 6.97
C VAL A 250 -5.88 -4.95 7.33
N ALA A 251 -5.40 -4.77 8.54
CA ALA A 251 -4.27 -5.51 9.09
C ALA A 251 -4.62 -6.05 10.50
N PRO A 252 -4.28 -7.31 10.80
CA PRO A 252 -3.79 -8.35 9.88
C PRO A 252 -4.88 -8.76 8.89
N ALA A 253 -4.52 -9.48 7.83
CA ALA A 253 -5.48 -10.07 6.89
C ALA A 253 -6.51 -10.93 7.64
N GLN A 254 -7.80 -10.74 7.30
CA GLN A 254 -8.93 -11.30 8.06
C GLN A 254 -9.49 -12.58 7.43
N THR A 255 -9.31 -12.76 6.13
CA THR A 255 -9.97 -13.82 5.37
C THR A 255 -9.03 -14.95 4.93
N LEU A 256 -7.75 -14.88 5.31
CA LEU A 256 -6.79 -15.96 5.10
C LEU A 256 -6.96 -17.05 6.16
N THR A 257 -6.98 -18.30 5.70
CA THR A 257 -6.72 -19.44 6.59
C THR A 257 -5.23 -19.49 6.96
N ASP A 258 -4.88 -20.18 8.05
CA ASP A 258 -3.47 -20.35 8.43
C ASP A 258 -2.64 -20.99 7.30
N LYS A 259 -3.20 -21.98 6.59
CA LYS A 259 -2.54 -22.60 5.45
C LYS A 259 -2.24 -21.61 4.32
N GLU A 260 -3.18 -20.76 3.94
CA GLU A 260 -3.00 -19.73 2.91
C GLU A 260 -1.99 -18.68 3.36
N TYR A 261 -2.06 -18.24 4.62
CA TYR A 261 -1.07 -17.35 5.21
C TYR A 261 0.35 -17.94 5.13
N GLN A 262 0.54 -19.22 5.51
CA GLN A 262 1.85 -19.87 5.45
C GLN A 262 2.37 -20.02 4.01
N ILE A 263 1.50 -20.30 3.05
CA ILE A 263 1.88 -20.33 1.63
C ILE A 263 2.38 -18.95 1.19
N MET A 264 1.63 -17.90 1.51
CA MET A 264 1.95 -16.51 1.14
C MET A 264 3.23 -16.02 1.86
N ARG A 265 3.40 -16.38 3.14
CA ARG A 265 4.61 -16.14 3.92
C ARG A 265 5.84 -16.78 3.27
N ASN A 266 5.76 -18.07 2.94
CA ASN A 266 6.85 -18.81 2.32
C ASN A 266 7.18 -18.26 0.92
N ALA A 267 6.18 -17.89 0.13
CA ALA A 267 6.35 -17.23 -1.15
C ALA A 267 7.11 -15.90 -0.99
N SER A 268 6.72 -15.06 -0.04
CA SER A 268 7.37 -13.79 0.25
C SER A 268 8.86 -13.96 0.59
N ILE A 269 9.18 -14.91 1.46
CA ILE A 269 10.57 -15.23 1.84
C ILE A 269 11.37 -15.68 0.62
N SER A 270 10.78 -16.57 -0.22
CA SER A 270 11.42 -17.06 -1.44
C SER A 270 11.68 -15.94 -2.45
N ILE A 271 10.73 -15.00 -2.58
CA ILE A 271 10.85 -13.83 -3.44
C ILE A 271 12.02 -12.93 -2.99
N LEU A 272 12.08 -12.55 -1.71
CA LEU A 272 13.17 -11.70 -1.20
C LEU A 272 14.54 -12.34 -1.39
N ARG A 273 14.64 -13.65 -1.16
CA ARG A 273 15.87 -14.42 -1.41
C ARG A 273 16.25 -14.40 -2.89
N LYS A 274 15.28 -14.62 -3.80
CA LYS A 274 15.51 -14.67 -5.25
C LYS A 274 15.92 -13.32 -5.82
N ILE A 275 15.22 -12.25 -5.40
CA ILE A 275 15.53 -10.88 -5.81
C ILE A 275 16.87 -10.42 -5.22
N GLY A 276 17.21 -10.89 -4.02
CA GLY A 276 18.46 -10.55 -3.34
C GLY A 276 18.36 -9.26 -2.51
N VAL A 277 17.19 -8.93 -1.98
CA VAL A 277 17.06 -7.94 -0.92
C VAL A 277 17.50 -8.58 0.38
N ASP A 278 18.54 -8.03 0.99
CA ASP A 278 19.21 -8.57 2.18
C ASP A 278 19.55 -7.53 3.25
N THR A 279 19.10 -6.31 3.09
CA THR A 279 19.36 -5.20 4.02
C THR A 279 18.18 -4.24 4.13
N GLY A 280 16.98 -4.77 4.23
CA GLY A 280 15.86 -3.85 4.39
C GLY A 280 14.47 -4.43 4.33
N GLY A 281 13.51 -3.50 4.34
CA GLY A 281 12.10 -3.78 4.20
C GLY A 281 11.66 -3.83 2.74
N SER A 282 10.67 -4.67 2.48
CA SER A 282 10.06 -4.85 1.16
C SER A 282 8.57 -5.11 1.32
N ASN A 283 7.82 -4.70 0.31
CA ASN A 283 6.40 -5.01 0.16
C ASN A 283 6.23 -6.03 -0.97
N VAL A 284 5.50 -7.11 -0.72
CA VAL A 284 5.16 -8.12 -1.71
C VAL A 284 3.64 -8.17 -1.87
N GLN A 285 3.16 -8.03 -3.10
CA GLN A 285 1.73 -8.01 -3.42
C GLN A 285 1.31 -9.31 -4.10
N PHE A 286 0.16 -9.81 -3.67
CA PHE A 286 -0.43 -11.06 -4.14
C PHE A 286 -1.89 -10.87 -4.54
N ALA A 287 -2.31 -11.61 -5.57
CA ALA A 287 -3.72 -11.81 -5.86
C ALA A 287 -4.11 -13.27 -5.62
N VAL A 288 -5.31 -13.46 -5.07
CA VAL A 288 -5.88 -14.79 -4.81
C VAL A 288 -7.23 -14.92 -5.50
N ASN A 289 -7.36 -15.94 -6.34
CA ASN A 289 -8.62 -16.22 -7.00
C ASN A 289 -9.66 -16.68 -5.97
N PRO A 290 -10.79 -15.96 -5.80
CA PRO A 290 -11.79 -16.33 -4.81
C PRO A 290 -12.52 -17.66 -5.10
N LYS A 291 -12.39 -18.21 -6.32
CA LYS A 291 -13.08 -19.43 -6.74
C LYS A 291 -12.32 -20.71 -6.41
N ASP A 292 -10.99 -20.69 -6.56
CA ASP A 292 -10.15 -21.90 -6.45
C ASP A 292 -8.93 -21.69 -5.52
N GLY A 293 -8.73 -20.48 -4.99
CA GLY A 293 -7.61 -20.16 -4.10
C GLY A 293 -6.25 -20.04 -4.82
N LYS A 294 -6.24 -19.98 -6.16
CA LYS A 294 -4.98 -19.81 -6.91
C LYS A 294 -4.31 -18.49 -6.50
N LEU A 295 -3.06 -18.60 -6.05
CA LEU A 295 -2.20 -17.48 -5.68
C LEU A 295 -1.34 -17.06 -6.89
N VAL A 296 -1.27 -15.76 -7.16
CA VAL A 296 -0.29 -15.18 -8.09
C VAL A 296 0.43 -14.01 -7.44
N VAL A 297 1.69 -13.85 -7.79
CA VAL A 297 2.52 -12.70 -7.38
C VAL A 297 2.28 -11.55 -8.35
N ILE A 298 1.98 -10.36 -7.83
CA ILE A 298 1.75 -9.17 -8.64
C ILE A 298 3.06 -8.40 -8.82
N GLU A 299 3.65 -7.98 -7.71
CA GLU A 299 4.89 -7.22 -7.71
C GLU A 299 5.59 -7.27 -6.34
N MET A 300 6.83 -6.82 -6.32
CA MET A 300 7.60 -6.63 -5.11
C MET A 300 8.35 -5.31 -5.18
N ASN A 301 8.26 -4.52 -4.13
CA ASN A 301 8.99 -3.27 -4.00
C ASN A 301 10.27 -3.50 -3.18
N PRO A 302 11.49 -3.35 -3.76
CA PRO A 302 12.76 -3.62 -3.07
C PRO A 302 13.20 -2.44 -2.18
N ARG A 303 12.29 -1.83 -1.51
CA ARG A 303 12.46 -0.61 -0.70
C ARG A 303 11.35 -0.48 0.33
N VAL A 304 11.53 0.42 1.28
CA VAL A 304 10.44 0.87 2.14
C VAL A 304 9.34 1.49 1.27
N SER A 305 8.11 1.08 1.49
CA SER A 305 6.91 1.50 0.75
C SER A 305 6.00 2.38 1.61
N ARG A 306 4.89 2.86 1.04
CA ARG A 306 3.85 3.55 1.82
C ARG A 306 3.23 2.61 2.86
N SER A 307 2.93 1.39 2.46
CA SER A 307 2.40 0.36 3.35
C SER A 307 3.38 0.00 4.47
N SER A 308 4.70 0.13 4.25
CA SER A 308 5.70 -0.06 5.32
C SER A 308 5.53 0.95 6.46
N ALA A 309 5.23 2.22 6.17
CA ALA A 309 4.96 3.22 7.20
C ALA A 309 3.68 2.91 7.97
N LEU A 310 2.62 2.50 7.26
CA LEU A 310 1.35 2.09 7.87
C LEU A 310 1.52 0.82 8.70
N ALA A 311 2.21 -0.19 8.20
CA ALA A 311 2.53 -1.42 8.93
C ALA A 311 3.36 -1.13 10.17
N SER A 312 4.31 -0.19 10.10
CA SER A 312 5.07 0.26 11.28
C SER A 312 4.17 0.84 12.36
N LYS A 313 3.20 1.68 11.98
CA LYS A 313 2.22 2.24 12.92
C LYS A 313 1.22 1.19 13.41
N ALA A 314 0.81 0.27 12.54
CA ALA A 314 -0.14 -0.79 12.89
C ALA A 314 0.47 -1.78 13.88
N THR A 315 1.73 -2.14 13.75
CA THR A 315 2.39 -3.18 14.56
C THR A 315 3.27 -2.63 15.69
N GLY A 316 3.69 -1.37 15.58
CA GLY A 316 4.72 -0.78 16.43
C GLY A 316 6.15 -1.15 16.02
N PHE A 317 6.35 -1.98 14.98
CA PHE A 317 7.68 -2.35 14.49
C PHE A 317 8.23 -1.27 13.54
N PRO A 318 9.34 -0.60 13.85
CA PRO A 318 9.82 0.56 13.11
C PRO A 318 10.62 0.15 11.85
N ILE A 319 9.92 -0.27 10.78
CA ILE A 319 10.53 -0.86 9.57
C ILE A 319 11.63 0.04 9.01
N ALA A 320 11.39 1.33 8.82
CA ALA A 320 12.38 2.23 8.22
C ALA A 320 13.63 2.42 9.09
N LYS A 321 13.46 2.50 10.42
CA LYS A 321 14.57 2.57 11.38
C LYS A 321 15.42 1.29 11.33
N ILE A 322 14.76 0.13 11.35
CA ILE A 322 15.42 -1.18 11.27
C ILE A 322 16.13 -1.33 9.92
N ALA A 323 15.46 -1.03 8.79
CA ALA A 323 16.06 -1.10 7.47
C ALA A 323 17.32 -0.23 7.33
N ALA A 324 17.32 0.98 7.89
CA ALA A 324 18.50 1.85 7.92
C ALA A 324 19.68 1.21 8.70
N LYS A 325 19.40 0.56 9.84
CA LYS A 325 20.43 -0.14 10.62
C LYS A 325 20.94 -1.41 9.92
N LEU A 326 20.07 -2.17 9.24
CA LEU A 326 20.47 -3.31 8.43
C LEU A 326 21.40 -2.87 7.28
N ALA A 327 21.12 -1.73 6.65
CA ALA A 327 21.95 -1.18 5.56
C ALA A 327 23.39 -0.85 5.99
N VAL A 328 23.64 -0.66 7.28
CA VAL A 328 24.97 -0.38 7.83
C VAL A 328 25.57 -1.57 8.60
N GLY A 329 25.08 -2.80 8.34
CA GLY A 329 25.72 -4.04 8.74
C GLY A 329 25.17 -4.75 9.96
N TYR A 330 24.12 -4.21 10.59
CA TYR A 330 23.40 -4.95 11.64
C TYR A 330 22.59 -6.10 11.06
N SER A 331 22.29 -7.08 11.89
CA SER A 331 21.31 -8.13 11.60
C SER A 331 20.13 -8.06 12.58
N LEU A 332 19.01 -8.66 12.21
CA LEU A 332 17.78 -8.60 13.00
C LEU A 332 17.92 -9.18 14.40
N ASP A 333 18.76 -10.20 14.56
CA ASP A 333 19.06 -10.83 15.85
C ASP A 333 19.96 -9.97 16.77
N GLU A 334 20.64 -8.97 16.22
CA GLU A 334 21.49 -8.01 16.95
C GLU A 334 20.74 -6.74 17.36
N LEU A 335 19.59 -6.47 16.72
CA LEU A 335 18.76 -5.32 17.03
C LEU A 335 17.68 -5.67 18.07
N GLN A 336 17.42 -4.74 18.97
CA GLN A 336 16.34 -4.88 19.95
C GLN A 336 14.98 -4.63 19.33
N ASN A 337 13.97 -5.39 19.77
CA ASN A 337 12.58 -5.17 19.40
C ASN A 337 11.97 -4.09 20.30
N GLU A 338 11.67 -2.93 19.73
CA GLU A 338 11.10 -1.80 20.48
C GLU A 338 9.70 -2.09 21.02
N ILE A 339 8.92 -2.98 20.35
CA ILE A 339 7.57 -3.38 20.81
C ILE A 339 7.63 -4.04 22.19
N THR A 340 8.68 -4.81 22.45
CA THR A 340 8.87 -5.54 23.70
C THR A 340 9.75 -4.78 24.71
N GLY A 341 10.05 -3.51 24.46
CA GLY A 341 10.99 -2.73 25.27
C GLY A 341 12.42 -3.30 25.26
N GLY A 342 12.79 -4.01 24.19
CA GLY A 342 14.12 -4.63 24.03
C GLY A 342 14.24 -6.01 24.68
N ALA A 343 13.16 -6.60 25.17
CA ALA A 343 13.19 -7.94 25.80
C ALA A 343 13.46 -9.07 24.78
N THR A 344 13.12 -8.86 23.51
CA THR A 344 13.38 -9.81 22.41
C THR A 344 14.16 -9.13 21.28
N PRO A 345 14.88 -9.90 20.44
CA PRO A 345 15.50 -9.33 19.24
C PRO A 345 14.44 -8.96 18.19
N ALA A 346 14.84 -8.10 17.25
CA ALA A 346 14.00 -7.68 16.13
C ALA A 346 13.72 -8.80 15.10
N SER A 347 14.35 -9.96 15.23
CA SER A 347 14.09 -11.16 14.43
C SER A 347 12.79 -11.89 14.77
N PHE A 348 12.08 -11.48 15.83
CA PHE A 348 10.77 -12.03 16.16
C PHE A 348 9.67 -11.32 15.36
N GLU A 349 8.83 -12.09 14.69
CA GLU A 349 7.68 -11.56 13.94
C GLU A 349 6.69 -10.89 14.90
N PRO A 350 6.23 -9.66 14.61
CA PRO A 350 5.18 -9.03 15.39
C PRO A 350 3.89 -9.86 15.35
N THR A 351 3.23 -9.98 16.51
CA THR A 351 1.90 -10.57 16.63
C THR A 351 0.98 -9.56 17.29
N ILE A 352 -0.12 -9.22 16.61
CA ILE A 352 -1.10 -8.25 17.11
C ILE A 352 -2.44 -8.95 17.40
N ASP A 353 -3.09 -8.56 18.50
CA ASP A 353 -4.38 -9.07 18.95
C ASP A 353 -5.53 -8.06 18.76
N TYR A 354 -5.35 -7.14 17.82
CA TYR A 354 -6.29 -6.09 17.43
C TYR A 354 -6.36 -6.00 15.91
N VAL A 355 -7.32 -5.26 15.40
CA VAL A 355 -7.51 -5.00 13.97
C VAL A 355 -7.27 -3.54 13.68
N VAL A 356 -6.51 -3.29 12.63
CA VAL A 356 -6.24 -1.94 12.11
C VAL A 356 -6.94 -1.79 10.77
N THR A 357 -7.70 -0.71 10.62
CA THR A 357 -8.36 -0.35 9.36
C THR A 357 -7.84 1.00 8.89
N LYS A 358 -7.34 1.05 7.65
CA LYS A 358 -6.97 2.27 6.93
C LYS A 358 -8.06 2.61 5.92
N ILE A 359 -8.51 3.87 5.90
CA ILE A 359 -9.43 4.38 4.88
C ILE A 359 -8.78 5.56 4.16
N PRO A 360 -8.71 5.55 2.82
CA PRO A 360 -8.16 6.65 2.04
C PRO A 360 -9.04 7.89 2.09
N ARG A 361 -8.43 9.07 2.01
CA ARG A 361 -9.11 10.36 1.87
C ARG A 361 -8.89 10.89 0.46
N PHE A 362 -9.99 11.28 -0.17
CA PHE A 362 -10.01 11.90 -1.51
C PHE A 362 -10.36 13.38 -1.40
N ALA A 363 -10.03 14.15 -2.42
CA ALA A 363 -10.31 15.60 -2.49
C ALA A 363 -11.18 15.94 -3.71
N PHE A 364 -12.07 15.02 -4.12
CA PHE A 364 -12.95 15.23 -5.28
C PHE A 364 -13.88 16.42 -5.10
N GLU A 365 -14.22 16.77 -3.86
CA GLU A 365 -15.01 17.98 -3.54
C GLU A 365 -14.33 19.28 -3.99
N LYS A 366 -13.00 19.27 -4.19
CA LYS A 366 -12.23 20.41 -4.71
C LYS A 366 -12.06 20.38 -6.22
N PHE A 367 -12.36 19.25 -6.85
CA PHE A 367 -12.18 19.00 -8.28
C PHE A 367 -13.42 18.34 -8.86
N PRO A 368 -14.54 19.07 -8.98
CA PRO A 368 -15.84 18.49 -9.35
C PRO A 368 -15.87 17.85 -10.74
N ASP A 369 -15.01 18.29 -11.66
CA ASP A 369 -14.89 17.73 -13.01
C ASP A 369 -14.00 16.46 -13.08
N ALA A 370 -13.35 16.07 -11.96
CA ALA A 370 -12.52 14.89 -11.93
C ALA A 370 -13.38 13.63 -11.85
N ASN A 371 -13.00 12.60 -12.61
CA ASN A 371 -13.62 11.29 -12.50
C ASN A 371 -13.31 10.68 -11.12
N ASN A 372 -14.36 10.49 -10.30
CA ASN A 372 -14.27 9.94 -8.94
C ASN A 372 -14.25 8.41 -8.87
N ARG A 373 -14.31 7.71 -10.01
CA ARG A 373 -14.21 6.24 -10.04
C ARG A 373 -12.79 5.80 -9.75
N LEU A 374 -12.66 4.87 -8.81
CA LEU A 374 -11.37 4.32 -8.40
C LEU A 374 -10.92 3.29 -9.43
N THR A 375 -9.64 3.33 -9.77
CA THR A 375 -9.04 2.46 -10.78
C THR A 375 -7.68 1.96 -10.30
N THR A 376 -6.91 1.35 -11.18
CA THR A 376 -5.51 0.97 -10.90
C THR A 376 -4.57 2.17 -10.76
N GLN A 377 -5.03 3.40 -11.06
CA GLN A 377 -4.29 4.63 -10.82
C GLN A 377 -4.73 5.25 -9.49
N MET A 378 -3.77 5.55 -8.62
CA MET A 378 -4.03 6.15 -7.32
C MET A 378 -4.57 7.58 -7.44
N LYS A 379 -5.58 7.91 -6.63
CA LYS A 379 -6.26 9.22 -6.58
C LYS A 379 -6.36 9.80 -5.17
N SER A 380 -6.13 9.02 -4.13
CA SER A 380 -6.18 9.48 -2.74
C SER A 380 -5.07 10.48 -2.43
N VAL A 381 -5.38 11.45 -1.57
CA VAL A 381 -4.48 12.53 -1.16
C VAL A 381 -3.99 12.37 0.28
N GLY A 382 -4.58 11.44 1.02
CA GLY A 382 -4.25 11.12 2.39
C GLY A 382 -5.05 9.92 2.87
N GLU A 383 -4.97 9.63 4.16
CA GLU A 383 -5.62 8.47 4.76
C GLU A 383 -5.80 8.64 6.25
N VAL A 384 -6.72 7.89 6.81
CA VAL A 384 -6.87 7.70 8.25
C VAL A 384 -6.60 6.24 8.61
N MET A 385 -6.16 6.01 9.84
CA MET A 385 -5.93 4.67 10.38
C MET A 385 -6.52 4.58 11.79
N SER A 386 -7.29 3.55 12.04
CA SER A 386 -7.90 3.31 13.35
C SER A 386 -7.66 1.88 13.82
N ILE A 387 -7.53 1.74 15.14
CA ILE A 387 -7.32 0.46 15.84
C ILE A 387 -8.58 0.11 16.60
N GLY A 388 -9.03 -1.14 16.47
CA GLY A 388 -10.15 -1.71 17.21
C GLY A 388 -9.87 -3.14 17.65
N ARG A 389 -10.69 -3.69 18.55
CA ARG A 389 -10.59 -5.09 18.97
C ARG A 389 -11.05 -6.07 17.89
N ASN A 390 -11.80 -5.56 16.93
CA ASN A 390 -12.30 -6.28 15.78
C ASN A 390 -12.49 -5.32 14.59
N PHE A 391 -12.74 -5.88 13.41
CA PHE A 391 -12.92 -5.11 12.18
C PHE A 391 -14.06 -4.09 12.28
N GLN A 392 -15.19 -4.45 12.89
CA GLN A 392 -16.35 -3.56 13.01
C GLN A 392 -16.01 -2.28 13.79
N GLU A 393 -15.32 -2.42 14.93
CA GLU A 393 -14.88 -1.29 15.75
C GLU A 393 -13.86 -0.42 14.98
N SER A 394 -12.84 -1.03 14.38
CA SER A 394 -11.79 -0.29 13.66
C SER A 394 -12.35 0.41 12.43
N LEU A 395 -13.27 -0.22 11.68
CA LEU A 395 -13.92 0.37 10.51
C LEU A 395 -14.74 1.62 10.89
N GLN A 396 -15.63 1.50 11.89
CA GLN A 396 -16.47 2.62 12.29
C GLN A 396 -15.66 3.80 12.85
N LYS A 397 -14.61 3.52 13.62
CA LYS A 397 -13.67 4.55 14.09
C LYS A 397 -12.96 5.24 12.93
N ALA A 398 -12.50 4.47 11.94
CA ALA A 398 -11.81 5.02 10.77
C ALA A 398 -12.75 5.92 9.94
N LEU A 399 -13.99 5.49 9.70
CA LEU A 399 -15.01 6.31 9.02
C LEU A 399 -15.23 7.64 9.75
N SER A 400 -15.40 7.60 11.07
CA SER A 400 -15.58 8.81 11.88
C SER A 400 -14.35 9.72 11.90
N SER A 401 -13.17 9.20 11.60
CA SER A 401 -11.91 9.96 11.58
C SER A 401 -11.62 10.64 10.24
N LEU A 402 -12.44 10.40 9.21
CA LEU A 402 -12.27 11.02 7.88
C LEU A 402 -12.59 12.52 7.86
N GLU A 403 -13.22 13.06 8.91
CA GLU A 403 -13.68 14.45 9.00
C GLU A 403 -14.60 14.85 7.83
N LEU A 404 -15.54 13.95 7.49
CA LEU A 404 -16.57 14.12 6.46
C LEU A 404 -17.97 14.24 7.06
N ASP A 405 -18.09 14.62 8.34
CA ASP A 405 -19.34 14.72 9.10
C ASP A 405 -20.14 13.41 9.18
N ILE A 406 -19.46 12.25 9.04
CA ILE A 406 -20.04 10.92 9.21
C ILE A 406 -19.60 10.27 10.52
N ASN A 407 -20.46 9.48 11.15
CA ASN A 407 -20.23 8.83 12.43
C ASN A 407 -20.22 7.30 12.34
N GLY A 408 -19.56 6.79 11.32
CA GLY A 408 -19.57 5.38 10.95
C GLY A 408 -20.31 5.15 9.64
N LEU A 409 -21.05 4.05 9.55
CA LEU A 409 -21.85 3.72 8.38
C LEU A 409 -23.17 4.54 8.34
N ASP A 410 -23.03 5.86 8.16
CA ASP A 410 -24.17 6.77 8.10
C ASP A 410 -24.86 6.78 6.74
N ASP A 411 -26.12 7.26 6.73
CA ASP A 411 -26.82 7.61 5.52
C ASP A 411 -26.21 8.88 4.91
N ILE A 412 -26.17 8.95 3.60
CA ILE A 412 -25.74 10.14 2.87
C ILE A 412 -26.84 10.62 1.93
N GLU A 413 -26.84 11.93 1.63
CA GLU A 413 -27.86 12.56 0.78
C GLU A 413 -27.95 11.93 -0.62
N GLU A 414 -26.82 11.40 -1.12
CA GLU A 414 -26.72 10.73 -2.42
C GLU A 414 -27.69 9.56 -2.55
N PHE A 415 -28.04 8.88 -1.45
CA PHE A 415 -28.98 7.73 -1.49
C PHE A 415 -30.41 8.12 -1.87
N LYS A 416 -30.84 9.34 -1.56
CA LYS A 416 -32.26 9.76 -1.61
C LYS A 416 -32.81 9.85 -3.02
N ASN A 417 -31.97 10.10 -4.03
CA ASN A 417 -32.38 10.42 -5.38
C ASN A 417 -31.99 9.37 -6.42
N LEU A 418 -31.41 8.24 -5.99
CA LEU A 418 -30.97 7.18 -6.90
C LEU A 418 -32.10 6.18 -7.16
N ASP A 419 -32.33 5.87 -8.43
CA ASP A 419 -33.10 4.71 -8.84
C ASP A 419 -32.26 3.42 -8.61
N THR A 420 -32.89 2.26 -8.75
CA THR A 420 -32.24 0.96 -8.52
C THR A 420 -31.01 0.76 -9.40
N SER A 421 -31.09 1.15 -10.68
CA SER A 421 -30.00 0.95 -11.63
C SER A 421 -28.77 1.78 -11.26
N ASN A 422 -28.96 3.04 -10.92
CA ASN A 422 -27.89 3.93 -10.48
C ASN A 422 -27.34 3.50 -9.11
N PHE A 423 -28.17 3.00 -8.22
CA PHE A 423 -27.73 2.47 -6.93
C PHE A 423 -26.84 1.23 -7.09
N GLU A 424 -27.24 0.27 -7.95
CA GLU A 424 -26.43 -0.91 -8.24
C GLU A 424 -25.13 -0.56 -8.98
N TYR A 425 -25.14 0.50 -9.81
CA TYR A 425 -23.93 1.03 -10.43
C TYR A 425 -22.91 1.50 -9.38
N GLU A 426 -23.37 2.23 -8.33
CA GLU A 426 -22.50 2.67 -7.23
C GLU A 426 -21.94 1.50 -6.38
N LEU A 427 -22.66 0.39 -6.31
CA LEU A 427 -22.15 -0.85 -5.69
C LEU A 427 -21.10 -1.53 -6.57
N LYS A 428 -21.31 -1.52 -7.88
CA LYS A 428 -20.46 -2.20 -8.86
C LYS A 428 -19.15 -1.44 -9.11
N GLU A 429 -19.27 -0.17 -9.47
CA GLU A 429 -18.13 0.66 -9.84
C GLU A 429 -17.51 1.30 -8.59
N PRO A 430 -16.22 1.01 -8.28
CA PRO A 430 -15.59 1.53 -7.08
C PRO A 430 -15.58 3.07 -7.03
N GLY A 431 -16.02 3.61 -5.91
CA GLY A 431 -16.01 5.04 -5.62
C GLY A 431 -15.70 5.30 -4.15
N PRO A 432 -15.40 6.55 -3.75
CA PRO A 432 -15.06 6.92 -2.37
C PRO A 432 -16.09 6.53 -1.33
N SER A 433 -17.38 6.59 -1.69
CA SER A 433 -18.53 6.31 -0.81
C SER A 433 -19.04 4.87 -0.90
N ARG A 434 -18.39 3.99 -1.69
CA ARG A 434 -18.87 2.62 -1.96
C ARG A 434 -19.22 1.84 -0.69
N ILE A 435 -18.43 1.97 0.37
CA ILE A 435 -18.68 1.30 1.66
C ILE A 435 -20.03 1.70 2.28
N LEU A 436 -20.46 2.95 2.11
CA LEU A 436 -21.74 3.46 2.60
C LEU A 436 -22.88 2.91 1.74
N PHE A 437 -22.69 2.78 0.42
CA PHE A 437 -23.66 2.12 -0.47
C PHE A 437 -23.83 0.64 -0.13
N VAL A 438 -22.77 -0.05 0.30
CA VAL A 438 -22.86 -1.45 0.79
C VAL A 438 -23.74 -1.52 2.04
N ALA A 439 -23.57 -0.62 2.99
CA ALA A 439 -24.40 -0.58 4.19
C ALA A 439 -25.88 -0.27 3.85
N GLU A 440 -26.12 0.67 2.92
CA GLU A 440 -27.46 1.02 2.46
C GLU A 440 -28.15 -0.12 1.69
N ALA A 441 -27.40 -0.90 0.92
CA ALA A 441 -27.93 -2.10 0.27
C ALA A 441 -28.53 -3.07 1.30
N PHE A 442 -27.85 -3.31 2.42
CA PHE A 442 -28.38 -4.15 3.51
C PHE A 442 -29.60 -3.52 4.20
N ARG A 443 -29.66 -2.18 4.37
CA ARG A 443 -30.86 -1.50 4.88
C ARG A 443 -32.05 -1.65 3.94
N LYS A 444 -31.80 -1.68 2.62
CA LYS A 444 -32.80 -1.93 1.57
C LYS A 444 -33.20 -3.41 1.44
N GLY A 445 -32.52 -4.32 2.16
CA GLY A 445 -32.86 -5.74 2.20
C GLY A 445 -32.13 -6.63 1.18
N TYR A 446 -31.07 -6.11 0.52
CA TYR A 446 -30.19 -6.96 -0.30
C TYR A 446 -29.53 -8.03 0.59
N SER A 447 -29.39 -9.22 0.07
CA SER A 447 -28.62 -10.29 0.72
C SER A 447 -27.13 -10.12 0.47
N VAL A 448 -26.29 -10.77 1.29
CA VAL A 448 -24.85 -10.82 1.10
C VAL A 448 -24.48 -11.37 -0.29
N ASN A 449 -25.20 -12.37 -0.77
CA ASN A 449 -24.93 -12.96 -2.09
C ASN A 449 -25.23 -12.00 -3.24
N GLU A 450 -26.31 -11.20 -3.15
CA GLU A 450 -26.62 -10.18 -4.16
C GLU A 450 -25.58 -9.07 -4.17
N VAL A 451 -25.19 -8.55 -3.00
CA VAL A 451 -24.15 -7.52 -2.91
C VAL A 451 -22.80 -8.07 -3.41
N TYR A 452 -22.44 -9.32 -3.07
CA TYR A 452 -21.24 -9.97 -3.59
C TYR A 452 -21.26 -10.12 -5.11
N ALA A 453 -22.37 -10.55 -5.68
CA ALA A 453 -22.51 -10.71 -7.14
C ALA A 453 -22.32 -9.39 -7.90
N ILE A 454 -22.72 -8.27 -7.30
CA ILE A 454 -22.58 -6.92 -7.88
C ILE A 454 -21.16 -6.37 -7.66
N SER A 455 -20.65 -6.48 -6.43
CA SER A 455 -19.47 -5.74 -5.97
C SER A 455 -18.17 -6.52 -6.00
N SER A 456 -18.25 -7.86 -5.99
CA SER A 456 -17.13 -8.80 -5.78
C SER A 456 -16.35 -8.58 -4.46
N ILE A 457 -16.88 -7.82 -3.51
CA ILE A 457 -16.29 -7.66 -2.17
C ILE A 457 -16.46 -8.97 -1.40
N ASP A 458 -15.38 -9.41 -0.72
CA ASP A 458 -15.40 -10.70 -0.01
C ASP A 458 -16.61 -10.81 0.94
N PRO A 459 -17.36 -11.94 0.92
CA PRO A 459 -18.53 -12.16 1.75
C PRO A 459 -18.27 -12.01 3.25
N TRP A 460 -17.03 -12.25 3.71
CA TRP A 460 -16.69 -12.03 5.11
C TRP A 460 -16.85 -10.57 5.51
N PHE A 461 -16.31 -9.64 4.71
CA PHE A 461 -16.46 -8.19 4.95
C PHE A 461 -17.92 -7.77 4.86
N LEU A 462 -18.64 -8.25 3.85
CA LEU A 462 -20.07 -7.96 3.67
C LEU A 462 -20.88 -8.41 4.89
N ASN A 463 -20.60 -9.58 5.44
CA ASN A 463 -21.24 -10.06 6.68
C ASN A 463 -20.91 -9.17 7.89
N GLN A 464 -19.68 -8.65 8.00
CA GLN A 464 -19.34 -7.73 9.09
C GLN A 464 -20.15 -6.43 9.01
N ILE A 465 -20.38 -5.92 7.80
CA ILE A 465 -21.20 -4.72 7.58
C ILE A 465 -22.67 -5.01 7.85
N LEU A 466 -23.20 -6.15 7.38
CA LEU A 466 -24.57 -6.58 7.66
C LEU A 466 -24.83 -6.66 9.16
N ILE A 467 -23.93 -7.24 9.96
CA ILE A 467 -24.05 -7.28 11.42
C ILE A 467 -24.14 -5.86 12.02
N LEU A 468 -23.38 -4.91 11.50
CA LEU A 468 -23.48 -3.52 11.98
C LEU A 468 -24.83 -2.89 11.63
N VAL A 469 -25.37 -3.15 10.44
CA VAL A 469 -26.71 -2.68 10.02
C VAL A 469 -27.81 -3.33 10.87
N ASP A 470 -27.69 -4.60 11.21
CA ASP A 470 -28.66 -5.29 12.09
C ASP A 470 -28.63 -4.72 13.50
N ILE A 471 -27.44 -4.41 14.05
CA ILE A 471 -27.31 -3.73 15.35
C ILE A 471 -27.90 -2.31 15.30
N GLU A 472 -27.69 -1.57 14.20
CA GLU A 472 -28.31 -0.25 13.98
C GLU A 472 -29.83 -0.34 14.05
N LYS A 473 -30.42 -1.33 13.38
CA LYS A 473 -31.85 -1.61 13.41
C LYS A 473 -32.34 -2.00 14.80
N GLU A 474 -31.56 -2.81 15.52
CA GLU A 474 -31.86 -3.17 16.92
C GLU A 474 -31.91 -1.92 17.82
N ILE A 475 -30.89 -1.06 17.73
CA ILE A 475 -30.83 0.19 18.51
C ILE A 475 -32.04 1.09 18.19
N SER A 476 -32.39 1.27 16.92
CA SER A 476 -33.49 2.14 16.47
C SER A 476 -34.85 1.72 17.03
N ASN A 477 -35.03 0.47 17.40
CA ASN A 477 -36.27 -0.05 17.99
C ASN A 477 -36.32 0.08 19.51
N LYS A 478 -35.31 0.68 20.17
CA LYS A 478 -35.23 0.83 21.63
C LYS A 478 -35.47 2.28 22.06
N LYS A 479 -35.90 2.43 23.30
CA LYS A 479 -35.86 3.72 24.01
C LYS A 479 -34.63 3.76 24.91
N ILE A 480 -34.16 4.97 25.22
CA ILE A 480 -32.95 5.14 26.06
C ILE A 480 -33.03 4.39 27.39
N ASN A 481 -34.21 4.35 28.03
CA ASN A 481 -34.43 3.67 29.33
C ASN A 481 -34.42 2.14 29.21
N ASP A 482 -34.55 1.59 28.01
CA ASP A 482 -34.57 0.15 27.74
C ASP A 482 -33.17 -0.38 27.42
N ILE A 483 -32.19 0.52 27.25
CA ILE A 483 -30.80 0.17 26.97
C ILE A 483 -30.05 -0.01 28.30
N SER A 484 -29.68 -1.23 28.63
CA SER A 484 -28.84 -1.52 29.79
C SER A 484 -27.38 -1.08 29.57
N SER A 485 -26.64 -0.84 30.65
CA SER A 485 -25.20 -0.52 30.56
C SER A 485 -24.40 -1.60 29.82
N LYS A 486 -24.82 -2.86 29.91
CA LYS A 486 -24.16 -3.98 29.21
C LYS A 486 -24.39 -3.90 27.70
N GLU A 487 -25.58 -3.58 27.27
CA GLU A 487 -25.92 -3.39 25.85
C GLU A 487 -25.23 -2.15 25.28
N LEU A 488 -25.24 -1.04 26.03
CA LEU A 488 -24.53 0.16 25.63
C LEU A 488 -23.02 -0.13 25.43
N LEU A 489 -22.40 -0.85 26.39
CA LEU A 489 -21.02 -1.27 26.26
C LEU A 489 -20.79 -2.17 25.03
N PHE A 490 -21.74 -3.05 24.69
CA PHE A 490 -21.68 -3.88 23.50
C PHE A 490 -21.71 -3.01 22.23
N TYR A 491 -22.63 -2.04 22.13
CA TYR A 491 -22.71 -1.13 20.98
C TYR A 491 -21.43 -0.29 20.85
N LYS A 492 -20.89 0.19 21.97
CA LYS A 492 -19.61 0.94 21.99
C LYS A 492 -18.44 0.07 21.49
N LYS A 493 -18.38 -1.21 21.87
CA LYS A 493 -17.38 -2.17 21.39
C LYS A 493 -17.51 -2.51 19.90
N LYS A 494 -18.67 -2.21 19.29
CA LYS A 494 -18.91 -2.32 17.86
C LYS A 494 -18.60 -1.03 17.11
N GLY A 495 -18.16 0.02 17.80
CA GLY A 495 -17.75 1.28 17.22
C GLY A 495 -18.87 2.33 17.07
N PHE A 496 -20.08 2.08 17.57
CA PHE A 496 -21.14 3.08 17.56
C PHE A 496 -20.80 4.28 18.45
N THR A 497 -20.81 5.48 17.87
CA THR A 497 -20.59 6.73 18.60
C THR A 497 -21.82 7.11 19.41
N ASP A 498 -21.63 7.92 20.47
CA ASP A 498 -22.78 8.45 21.24
C ASP A 498 -23.71 9.24 20.33
N LEU A 499 -23.17 9.96 19.34
CA LEU A 499 -23.93 10.73 18.35
C LEU A 499 -24.78 9.81 17.47
N LYS A 500 -24.21 8.73 16.92
CA LYS A 500 -24.95 7.75 16.12
C LYS A 500 -26.06 7.09 16.93
N ILE A 501 -25.77 6.61 18.14
CA ILE A 501 -26.79 6.01 19.01
C ILE A 501 -27.91 7.02 19.31
N SER A 502 -27.56 8.26 19.65
CA SER A 502 -28.54 9.30 19.96
C SER A 502 -29.46 9.63 18.79
N SER A 503 -28.91 9.66 17.56
CA SER A 503 -29.70 9.89 16.35
C SER A 503 -30.69 8.75 16.07
N LEU A 504 -30.24 7.49 16.26
CA LEU A 504 -31.06 6.30 16.02
C LEU A 504 -32.28 6.21 16.96
N ILE A 505 -32.11 6.61 18.22
CA ILE A 505 -33.19 6.57 19.24
C ILE A 505 -33.85 7.93 19.48
N ASN A 506 -33.52 8.94 18.67
CA ASN A 506 -34.09 10.29 18.72
C ASN A 506 -33.97 10.95 20.12
N VAL A 507 -32.77 10.99 20.68
CA VAL A 507 -32.45 11.69 21.92
C VAL A 507 -31.21 12.57 21.74
N THR A 508 -30.89 13.38 22.75
CA THR A 508 -29.64 14.16 22.72
C THR A 508 -28.43 13.26 23.03
N GLN A 509 -27.28 13.56 22.44
CA GLN A 509 -26.02 12.85 22.71
C GLN A 509 -25.69 12.82 24.22
N HIS A 510 -25.99 13.91 24.93
CA HIS A 510 -25.77 13.99 26.38
C HIS A 510 -26.52 12.92 27.19
N LYS A 511 -27.71 12.51 26.71
CA LYS A 511 -28.48 11.44 27.37
C LYS A 511 -27.90 10.04 27.16
N VAL A 512 -27.21 9.83 26.06
CA VAL A 512 -26.54 8.56 25.79
C VAL A 512 -25.24 8.45 26.60
N ARG A 513 -24.53 9.56 26.76
CA ARG A 513 -23.30 9.67 27.53
C ARG A 513 -23.54 9.62 29.04
#